data_aab82a3a3143191c5010fd9ae0e4d45b
#
_entry.id   aab82a3a3143191c5010fd9ae0e4d45b
#
_cell.length_a   1.000
_cell.length_b   1.000
_cell.length_c   1.000
_cell.angle_alpha   90.00
_cell.angle_beta   90.00
_cell.angle_gamma   90.00
#
_symmetry.space_group_name_H-M   'P 1'
#
loop_
_entity.id
_entity.type
_entity.pdbx_description
1 polymer ?
#
loop_
_entity_poly.entity_id
_entity_poly.type
_entity_poly.pdbx_seq_one_letter_code
_entity_poly.pdbx_strand_id
1 'polypeptide(L)'
;MIATRSKLTIADNSGAKSLVVIGLGKGTGRRFSAIGDIVTCVVRGANPTGQVKDHEIVKAVIVRTKKEKRRKDGSYIRFSDNAGVVIDNANVPRSTRIFGPIAAEIKEKGFSKIASLAKEVV
;
A
#
# COMPACT_ATOMS: atom_id res chain seq x y z
N MET A 1 -6.13 8.27 5.44
CA MET A 1 -5.41 9.26 4.61
C MET A 1 -3.93 9.22 4.94
N ILE A 2 -3.11 9.28 3.91
CA ILE A 2 -1.67 9.14 4.03
C ILE A 2 -1.01 10.40 3.51
N ALA A 3 -0.18 11.01 4.34
CA ALA A 3 0.59 12.21 3.99
C ALA A 3 2.06 11.85 3.75
N THR A 4 2.83 12.82 3.22
CA THR A 4 4.27 12.69 3.12
C THR A 4 4.88 12.45 4.50
N ARG A 5 5.90 11.62 4.59
CA ARG A 5 6.57 11.19 5.84
C ARG A 5 5.75 10.22 6.68
N SER A 6 4.55 9.83 6.25
CA SER A 6 3.79 8.79 6.94
C SER A 6 4.52 7.45 6.85
N LYS A 7 4.42 6.66 7.90
CA LYS A 7 4.98 5.33 7.95
C LYS A 7 3.91 4.31 7.62
N LEU A 8 4.20 3.43 6.66
CA LEU A 8 3.31 2.35 6.28
C LEU A 8 3.85 1.03 6.81
N THR A 9 2.95 0.22 7.34
CA THR A 9 3.23 -1.18 7.66
C THR A 9 3.26 -1.96 6.35
N ILE A 10 4.10 -2.98 6.27
CA ILE A 10 4.16 -3.85 5.10
C ILE A 10 3.06 -4.91 5.20
N ALA A 11 2.28 -5.02 4.13
CA ALA A 11 1.21 -6.03 4.02
C ALA A 11 1.60 -7.22 3.17
N ASP A 12 2.87 -7.31 2.74
CA ASP A 12 3.33 -8.39 1.87
C ASP A 12 4.60 -9.04 2.41
N ASN A 13 5.09 -10.06 1.70
CA ASN A 13 6.32 -10.78 2.07
C ASN A 13 7.53 -10.32 1.25
N SER A 14 7.58 -9.06 0.86
CA SER A 14 8.72 -8.50 0.10
C SER A 14 10.02 -8.43 0.91
N GLY A 15 9.92 -8.54 2.24
CA GLY A 15 11.08 -8.47 3.12
C GLY A 15 11.30 -7.11 3.76
N ALA A 16 10.57 -6.09 3.35
CA ALA A 16 10.65 -4.79 4.00
C ALA A 16 9.97 -4.83 5.37
N LYS A 17 10.51 -4.09 6.33
CA LYS A 17 9.91 -3.97 7.67
C LYS A 17 8.88 -2.86 7.71
N SER A 18 9.18 -1.73 7.07
CA SER A 18 8.25 -0.61 6.97
C SER A 18 8.62 0.27 5.78
N LEU A 19 7.69 1.12 5.38
CA LEU A 19 7.89 2.09 4.31
C LEU A 19 7.62 3.49 4.85
N VAL A 20 8.39 4.47 4.37
CA VAL A 20 8.14 5.88 4.66
C VAL A 20 7.76 6.56 3.36
N VAL A 21 6.61 7.21 3.35
CA VAL A 21 6.10 7.88 2.15
C VAL A 21 6.90 9.16 1.89
N ILE A 22 7.44 9.28 0.68
CA ILE A 22 8.19 10.46 0.25
C ILE A 22 7.51 11.22 -0.88
N GLY A 23 6.55 10.60 -1.57
CA GLY A 23 5.80 11.25 -2.63
C GLY A 23 4.40 10.66 -2.73
N LEU A 24 3.41 11.52 -2.96
CA LEU A 24 2.00 11.14 -2.95
C LEU A 24 1.44 10.77 -4.33
N GLY A 25 2.29 10.67 -5.33
CA GLY A 25 1.87 10.31 -6.67
C GLY A 25 1.51 11.50 -7.52
N LYS A 26 0.48 11.36 -8.35
CA LYS A 26 0.14 12.35 -9.37
C LYS A 26 -0.48 13.62 -8.78
N GLY A 27 -0.09 14.73 -9.36
CA GLY A 27 -0.73 16.03 -9.12
C GLY A 27 0.06 16.94 -8.21
N THR A 28 0.19 18.19 -8.63
CA THR A 28 0.79 19.25 -7.84
C THR A 28 -0.18 19.66 -6.73
N GLY A 29 0.34 19.86 -5.51
CA GLY A 29 -0.47 20.31 -4.39
C GLY A 29 -1.28 19.20 -3.71
N ARG A 30 -1.07 17.96 -4.05
CA ARG A 30 -1.74 16.85 -3.38
C ARG A 30 -1.21 16.70 -1.95
N ARG A 31 -2.11 16.71 -0.98
CA ARG A 31 -1.77 16.64 0.45
C ARG A 31 -1.88 15.23 1.02
N PHE A 32 -2.82 14.44 0.52
CA PHE A 32 -3.13 13.12 1.08
C PHE A 32 -3.40 12.11 -0.01
N SER A 33 -3.04 10.87 0.26
CA SER A 33 -3.42 9.72 -0.56
C SER A 33 -4.32 8.79 0.25
N ALA A 34 -5.16 8.06 -0.45
CA ALA A 34 -6.14 7.15 0.15
C ALA A 34 -5.92 5.73 -0.34
N ILE A 35 -6.78 4.81 0.11
CA ILE A 35 -6.75 3.40 -0.30
C ILE A 35 -6.81 3.32 -1.83
N GLY A 36 -5.91 2.53 -2.41
CA GLY A 36 -5.83 2.32 -3.85
C GLY A 36 -4.94 3.31 -4.58
N ASP A 37 -4.38 4.30 -3.89
CA ASP A 37 -3.45 5.23 -4.50
C ASP A 37 -2.03 4.68 -4.49
N ILE A 38 -1.27 5.02 -5.52
CA ILE A 38 0.14 4.65 -5.62
C ILE A 38 0.97 5.78 -5.00
N VAL A 39 1.87 5.41 -4.10
CA VAL A 39 2.78 6.37 -3.45
C VAL A 39 4.22 5.92 -3.65
N THR A 40 5.13 6.87 -3.63
CA THR A 40 6.57 6.59 -3.65
C THR A 40 7.07 6.54 -2.22
N CYS A 41 7.80 5.48 -1.88
CA CYS A 41 8.24 5.22 -0.52
C CYS A 41 9.73 4.88 -0.48
N VAL A 42 10.32 5.06 0.70
CA VAL A 42 11.67 4.56 1.02
C VAL A 42 11.51 3.38 1.97
N VAL A 43 12.22 2.29 1.69
CA VAL A 43 12.24 1.10 2.55
C VAL A 43 13.05 1.40 3.81
N ARG A 44 12.44 1.18 4.97
CA ARG A 44 13.08 1.32 6.27
C ARG A 44 13.21 -0.06 6.93
N GLY A 45 14.41 -0.59 6.91
CA GLY A 45 14.66 -1.95 7.39
C GLY A 45 14.22 -3.00 6.39
N ALA A 46 15.11 -3.84 5.95
CA ALA A 46 14.80 -4.91 5.01
C ALA A 46 15.53 -6.18 5.42
N ASN A 47 14.89 -7.32 5.14
CA ASN A 47 15.50 -8.62 5.26
C ASN A 47 16.58 -8.74 4.17
N PRO A 48 17.83 -9.13 4.51
CA PRO A 48 18.89 -9.25 3.50
C PRO A 48 18.57 -10.19 2.35
N THR A 49 17.69 -11.18 2.57
CA THR A 49 17.28 -12.14 1.54
C THR A 49 15.96 -11.76 0.86
N GLY A 50 15.40 -10.61 1.19
CA GLY A 50 14.11 -10.17 0.66
C GLY A 50 14.19 -9.61 -0.75
N GLN A 51 13.02 -9.30 -1.31
CA GLN A 51 12.86 -8.75 -2.65
C GLN A 51 13.31 -7.29 -2.73
N VAL A 52 13.35 -6.59 -1.61
CA VAL A 52 13.72 -5.17 -1.54
C VAL A 52 14.92 -5.00 -0.62
N LYS A 53 15.68 -3.94 -0.85
CA LYS A 53 16.84 -3.59 -0.05
C LYS A 53 16.52 -2.41 0.85
N ASP A 54 17.25 -2.32 1.97
CA ASP A 54 17.14 -1.17 2.87
C ASP A 54 17.50 0.12 2.12
N HIS A 55 16.74 1.18 2.39
CA HIS A 55 16.87 2.49 1.75
C HIS A 55 16.54 2.51 0.26
N GLU A 56 16.00 1.44 -0.30
CA GLU A 56 15.53 1.43 -1.69
C GLU A 56 14.29 2.29 -1.83
N ILE A 57 14.19 3.03 -2.94
CA ILE A 57 13.00 3.81 -3.28
C ILE A 57 12.08 2.90 -4.11
N VAL A 58 10.87 2.70 -3.63
CA VAL A 58 9.90 1.79 -4.24
C VAL A 58 8.55 2.48 -4.40
N LYS A 59 7.73 1.95 -5.30
CA LYS A 59 6.32 2.31 -5.40
C LYS A 59 5.50 1.34 -4.58
N ALA A 60 4.46 1.84 -3.94
CA ALA A 60 3.56 1.03 -3.14
C ALA A 60 2.12 1.47 -3.35
N VAL A 61 1.20 0.50 -3.24
CA VAL A 61 -0.24 0.75 -3.24
C VAL A 61 -0.71 0.73 -1.80
N ILE A 62 -1.48 1.73 -1.40
CA ILE A 62 -2.07 1.77 -0.06
C ILE A 62 -3.26 0.82 -0.04
N VAL A 63 -3.19 -0.22 0.79
CA VAL A 63 -4.25 -1.25 0.88
C VAL A 63 -5.10 -1.11 2.14
N ARG A 64 -4.59 -0.45 3.17
CA ARG A 64 -5.31 -0.21 4.43
C ARG A 64 -4.99 1.18 4.96
N THR A 65 -5.99 1.82 5.58
CA THR A 65 -5.79 3.09 6.29
C THR A 65 -6.55 3.07 7.62
N LYS A 66 -5.99 3.75 8.62
CA LYS A 66 -6.67 3.93 9.90
C LYS A 66 -7.83 4.91 9.79
N LYS A 67 -7.69 5.92 8.93
CA LYS A 67 -8.75 6.90 8.70
C LYS A 67 -9.85 6.24 7.87
N GLU A 68 -11.09 6.41 8.30
CA GLU A 68 -12.23 5.85 7.58
C GLU A 68 -12.35 6.43 6.18
N LYS A 69 -12.72 5.59 5.23
CA LYS A 69 -12.99 5.98 3.85
C LYS A 69 -14.46 5.73 3.56
N ARG A 70 -15.13 6.74 3.03
CA ARG A 70 -16.51 6.61 2.59
C ARG A 70 -16.55 5.85 1.27
N ARG A 71 -17.40 4.84 1.22
CA ARG A 71 -17.65 4.04 0.01
C ARG A 71 -18.81 4.63 -0.80
N LYS A 72 -18.93 4.16 -2.04
CA LYS A 72 -19.98 4.62 -2.98
C LYS A 72 -21.37 4.34 -2.45
N ASP A 73 -21.56 3.27 -1.69
CA ASP A 73 -22.86 2.88 -1.12
C ASP A 73 -23.21 3.65 0.18
N GLY A 74 -22.36 4.56 0.60
CA GLY A 74 -22.55 5.35 1.83
C GLY A 74 -21.98 4.74 3.10
N SER A 75 -21.47 3.51 3.04
CA SER A 75 -20.82 2.90 4.18
C SER A 75 -19.38 3.41 4.33
N TYR A 76 -18.76 3.10 5.47
CA TYR A 76 -17.38 3.49 5.76
C TYR A 76 -16.56 2.25 6.05
N ILE A 77 -15.28 2.31 5.70
CA ILE A 77 -14.32 1.27 6.04
C ILE A 77 -13.10 1.90 6.67
N ARG A 78 -12.57 1.26 7.71
CA ARG A 78 -11.30 1.62 8.33
C ARG A 78 -10.61 0.36 8.81
N PHE A 79 -9.30 0.47 8.99
CA PHE A 79 -8.47 -0.64 9.46
C PHE A 79 -7.70 -0.22 10.72
N SER A 80 -7.02 -1.18 11.34
CA SER A 80 -6.24 -0.90 12.55
C SER A 80 -4.88 -0.27 12.25
N ASP A 81 -4.43 -0.30 11.00
CA ASP A 81 -3.13 0.23 10.60
C ASP A 81 -3.19 0.88 9.22
N ASN A 82 -2.12 1.58 8.88
CA ASN A 82 -1.86 2.05 7.52
C ASN A 82 -0.88 1.07 6.88
N ALA A 83 -1.26 0.43 5.79
CA ALA A 83 -0.44 -0.60 5.18
C ALA A 83 -0.37 -0.45 3.67
N GLY A 84 0.75 -0.88 3.11
CA GLY A 84 0.98 -0.84 1.68
C GLY A 84 1.61 -2.12 1.16
N VAL A 85 1.48 -2.32 -0.13
CA VAL A 85 2.07 -3.44 -0.87
C VAL A 85 3.03 -2.87 -1.90
N VAL A 86 4.26 -3.36 -1.92
CA VAL A 86 5.28 -2.93 -2.88
C VAL A 86 4.93 -3.45 -4.27
N ILE A 87 4.95 -2.56 -5.25
CA ILE A 87 4.64 -2.88 -6.65
C ILE A 87 5.80 -2.51 -7.56
N ASP A 88 5.80 -3.07 -8.77
CA ASP A 88 6.75 -2.71 -9.83
C ASP A 88 6.15 -1.63 -10.75
N ASN A 89 6.87 -1.30 -11.83
CA ASN A 89 6.43 -0.28 -12.78
C ASN A 89 5.20 -0.70 -13.59
N ALA A 90 4.88 -1.99 -13.63
CA ALA A 90 3.69 -2.53 -14.28
C ALA A 90 2.50 -2.65 -13.32
N ASN A 91 2.61 -2.11 -12.12
CA ASN A 91 1.59 -2.16 -11.06
C ASN A 91 1.28 -3.59 -10.59
N VAL A 92 2.27 -4.48 -10.70
CA VAL A 92 2.18 -5.86 -10.23
C VAL A 92 2.91 -5.97 -8.91
N PRO A 93 2.37 -6.67 -7.89
CA PRO A 93 3.08 -6.82 -6.63
C PRO A 93 4.40 -7.57 -6.82
N ARG A 94 5.44 -7.09 -6.15
CA ARG A 94 6.77 -7.71 -6.21
C ARG A 94 6.86 -8.95 -5.31
N SER A 95 5.89 -9.15 -4.46
CA SER A 95 5.82 -10.24 -3.52
C SER A 95 4.85 -11.32 -3.98
N THR A 96 4.85 -12.46 -3.27
CA THR A 96 3.97 -13.59 -3.58
C THR A 96 2.82 -13.76 -2.60
N ARG A 97 2.84 -13.08 -1.46
CA ARG A 97 1.83 -13.19 -0.40
C ARG A 97 1.42 -11.82 0.11
N ILE A 98 0.14 -11.72 0.44
CA ILE A 98 -0.43 -10.53 1.08
C ILE A 98 -0.94 -10.94 2.46
N PHE A 99 -0.56 -10.18 3.48
CA PHE A 99 -0.95 -10.45 4.86
C PHE A 99 -2.10 -9.54 5.28
N GLY A 100 -3.10 -10.14 5.93
CA GLY A 100 -4.23 -9.41 6.47
C GLY A 100 -5.26 -9.02 5.40
N PRO A 101 -6.35 -8.36 5.82
CA PRO A 101 -7.40 -7.93 4.90
C PRO A 101 -6.95 -6.76 4.04
N ILE A 102 -7.55 -6.64 2.87
CA ILE A 102 -7.41 -5.45 2.02
C ILE A 102 -8.80 -4.93 1.65
N ALA A 103 -8.87 -3.66 1.26
CA ALA A 103 -10.13 -3.07 0.85
C ALA A 103 -10.51 -3.50 -0.58
N ALA A 104 -11.81 -3.67 -0.83
CA ALA A 104 -12.31 -4.05 -2.14
C ALA A 104 -12.00 -3.02 -3.23
N GLU A 105 -11.79 -1.76 -2.87
CA GLU A 105 -11.42 -0.69 -3.78
C GLU A 105 -10.12 -0.97 -4.54
N ILE A 106 -9.25 -1.80 -3.99
CA ILE A 106 -8.00 -2.21 -4.67
C ILE A 106 -8.32 -2.94 -5.98
N LYS A 107 -9.28 -3.85 -5.96
CA LYS A 107 -9.71 -4.57 -7.16
C LYS A 107 -10.36 -3.64 -8.18
N GLU A 108 -11.18 -2.70 -7.71
CA GLU A 108 -11.87 -1.74 -8.57
C GLU A 108 -10.90 -0.79 -9.28
N LYS A 109 -9.76 -0.49 -8.68
CA LYS A 109 -8.74 0.39 -9.25
C LYS A 109 -7.75 -0.33 -10.18
N GLY A 110 -7.99 -1.61 -10.47
CA GLY A 110 -7.19 -2.35 -11.44
C GLY A 110 -6.06 -3.18 -10.86
N PHE A 111 -5.98 -3.28 -9.54
CA PHE A 111 -4.96 -4.11 -8.87
C PHE A 111 -5.49 -5.52 -8.60
N SER A 112 -5.98 -6.18 -9.65
CA SER A 112 -6.60 -7.51 -9.51
C SER A 112 -5.62 -8.57 -9.01
N LYS A 113 -4.34 -8.46 -9.36
CA LYS A 113 -3.31 -9.39 -8.90
C LYS A 113 -3.15 -9.32 -7.38
N ILE A 114 -3.15 -8.11 -6.81
CA ILE A 114 -3.07 -7.91 -5.36
C ILE A 114 -4.31 -8.52 -4.70
N ALA A 115 -5.48 -8.27 -5.25
CA ALA A 115 -6.73 -8.82 -4.72
C ALA A 115 -6.75 -10.34 -4.76
N SER A 116 -6.18 -10.94 -5.81
CA SER A 116 -6.14 -12.42 -5.93
C SER A 116 -5.18 -13.06 -4.93
N LEU A 117 -4.12 -12.35 -4.53
CA LEU A 117 -3.15 -12.85 -3.54
C LEU A 117 -3.63 -12.67 -2.10
N ALA A 118 -4.56 -11.76 -1.86
CA ALA A 118 -5.07 -11.50 -0.52
C ALA A 118 -6.04 -12.60 -0.08
N LYS A 119 -5.95 -13.01 1.17
CA LYS A 119 -6.85 -14.03 1.73
C LYS A 119 -8.24 -13.45 2.01
N GLU A 120 -8.32 -12.17 2.29
CA GLU A 120 -9.56 -11.52 2.68
C GLU A 120 -9.67 -10.14 2.01
N VAL A 121 -10.77 -9.94 1.28
CA VAL A 121 -11.08 -8.66 0.64
C VAL A 121 -12.39 -8.16 1.24
N VAL A 122 -12.36 -7.00 1.87
CA VAL A 122 -13.52 -6.48 2.64
C VAL A 122 -14.09 -5.17 2.06
#